data_b6503bdc5ffbd45ca9717a1b4f449711
#
_entry.id   b6503bdc5ffbd45ca9717a1b4f449711
#
_cell.length_a   1.000
_cell.length_b   1.000
_cell.length_c   1.000
_cell.angle_alpha   90.00
_cell.angle_beta   90.00
_cell.angle_gamma   90.00
#
_symmetry.space_group_name_H-M   'P 1'
#
loop_
_entity.id
_entity.type
_entity.pdbx_description
1 polymer ?
#
loop_
_entity_poly.entity_id
_entity_poly.type
_entity_poly.pdbx_seq_one_letter_code
_entity_poly.pdbx_strand_id
1 'polypeptide(L)'
;MLGFKKTYSLPFKFEIPNYTQEFLAKRSLFKSLFKYIKRCLYIFLKGQRSLETLKILDEHHKILWINFSAPSIGDSLMDLSSRVLLSDKKIDLLTDKKNKHLYKDDNIFSSVYSKIDDVVENYYDLAIVDSYSTRSINIKHQVMPLAPFLGIYGHYNGPEVNRVLYSFHRLNSLL
;
A
#
# COMPACT_ATOMS: atom_id res chain seq x y z
N MET A 1 22.46 -5.59 9.13
CA MET A 1 22.59 -5.16 7.72
C MET A 1 21.46 -5.65 6.80
N LEU A 2 20.96 -6.87 6.94
CA LEU A 2 19.87 -7.43 6.10
C LEU A 2 18.56 -6.60 6.10
N GLY A 3 18.18 -6.03 7.26
CA GLY A 3 16.96 -5.22 7.35
C GLY A 3 17.04 -3.86 6.65
N PHE A 4 18.25 -3.28 6.59
CA PHE A 4 18.47 -1.97 5.96
C PHE A 4 18.32 -2.05 4.43
N LYS A 5 18.88 -3.09 3.81
CA LYS A 5 18.73 -3.32 2.37
C LYS A 5 17.25 -3.46 1.98
N LYS A 6 16.42 -4.12 2.82
CA LYS A 6 14.97 -4.25 2.56
C LYS A 6 14.20 -2.93 2.63
N THR A 7 14.64 -1.96 3.46
CA THR A 7 13.97 -0.65 3.57
C THR A 7 14.15 0.22 2.34
N TYR A 8 15.25 0.05 1.60
CA TYR A 8 15.56 0.83 0.39
C TYR A 8 15.52 -0.01 -0.89
N SER A 9 15.48 -1.34 -0.79
CA SER A 9 15.35 -2.16 -1.99
C SER A 9 13.96 -1.97 -2.59
N LEU A 10 13.95 -1.60 -3.85
CA LEU A 10 12.76 -1.63 -4.65
C LEU A 10 12.51 -3.08 -5.09
N PRO A 11 11.25 -3.54 -5.10
CA PRO A 11 10.91 -4.91 -5.50
C PRO A 11 11.06 -5.15 -7.02
N PHE A 12 11.43 -4.14 -7.78
CA PHE A 12 11.64 -4.14 -9.22
C PHE A 12 12.70 -3.11 -9.59
N LYS A 13 13.21 -3.17 -10.83
CA LYS A 13 14.14 -2.15 -11.35
C LYS A 13 13.39 -0.83 -11.52
N PHE A 14 13.80 0.17 -10.78
CA PHE A 14 13.24 1.51 -10.84
C PHE A 14 14.37 2.52 -10.71
N GLU A 15 14.47 3.45 -11.67
CA GLU A 15 15.50 4.48 -11.62
C GLU A 15 15.16 5.53 -10.57
N ILE A 16 16.06 5.70 -9.61
CA ILE A 16 15.96 6.74 -8.60
C ILE A 16 16.72 7.96 -9.14
N PRO A 17 16.06 9.11 -9.32
CA PRO A 17 16.72 10.31 -9.79
C PRO A 17 17.92 10.72 -8.91
N ASN A 18 18.97 11.26 -9.53
CA ASN A 18 20.20 11.62 -8.83
C ASN A 18 19.99 12.59 -7.66
N TYR A 19 19.07 13.54 -7.79
CA TYR A 19 18.77 14.50 -6.71
C TYR A 19 18.22 13.83 -5.43
N THR A 20 17.63 12.64 -5.54
CA THR A 20 17.14 11.89 -4.38
C THR A 20 18.26 11.14 -3.65
N GLN A 21 19.42 10.95 -4.27
CA GLN A 21 20.59 10.33 -3.63
C GLN A 21 21.15 11.23 -2.53
N GLU A 22 21.10 12.56 -2.70
CA GLU A 22 21.49 13.49 -1.66
C GLU A 22 20.58 13.40 -0.42
N PHE A 23 19.30 13.13 -0.63
CA PHE A 23 18.34 12.88 0.44
C PHE A 23 18.71 11.61 1.23
N LEU A 24 19.14 10.55 0.57
CA LEU A 24 19.62 9.32 1.22
C LEU A 24 20.81 9.58 2.13
N ALA A 25 21.78 10.37 1.65
CA ALA A 25 23.00 10.69 2.41
C ALA A 25 22.68 11.48 3.70
N LYS A 26 21.61 12.28 3.70
CA LYS A 26 21.17 13.08 4.86
C LYS A 26 20.26 12.31 5.83
N ARG A 27 19.70 11.18 5.42
CA ARG A 27 18.75 10.45 6.24
C ARG A 27 19.44 9.56 7.27
N SER A 28 19.03 9.65 8.52
CA SER A 28 19.53 8.77 9.57
C SER A 28 19.19 7.31 9.28
N LEU A 29 20.25 6.50 9.06
CA LEU A 29 20.15 5.05 8.85
C LEU A 29 19.43 4.38 10.01
N PHE A 30 19.71 4.81 11.24
CA PHE A 30 19.12 4.29 12.46
C PHE A 30 17.60 4.49 12.49
N LYS A 31 17.12 5.70 12.15
CA LYS A 31 15.68 5.98 12.09
C LYS A 31 14.96 5.10 11.05
N SER A 32 15.60 4.87 9.91
CA SER A 32 15.04 4.03 8.86
C SER A 32 14.97 2.56 9.25
N LEU A 33 16.02 2.05 9.88
CA LEU A 33 16.07 0.68 10.42
C LEU A 33 15.04 0.49 11.52
N PHE A 34 14.95 1.42 12.46
CA PHE A 34 13.95 1.38 13.55
C PHE A 34 12.51 1.35 13.00
N LYS A 35 12.21 2.20 12.00
CA LYS A 35 10.91 2.21 11.34
C LYS A 35 10.59 0.87 10.66
N TYR A 36 11.59 0.25 10.01
CA TYR A 36 11.44 -1.08 9.41
C TYR A 36 11.15 -2.15 10.46
N ILE A 37 11.96 -2.22 11.51
CA ILE A 37 11.79 -3.19 12.61
C ILE A 37 10.40 -3.03 13.25
N LYS A 38 9.99 -1.80 13.53
CA LYS A 38 8.65 -1.50 14.08
C LYS A 38 7.53 -2.04 13.19
N ARG A 39 7.62 -1.85 11.87
CA ARG A 39 6.63 -2.36 10.91
C ARG A 39 6.58 -3.89 10.91
N CYS A 40 7.75 -4.55 10.83
CA CYS A 40 7.84 -6.02 10.87
C CYS A 40 7.26 -6.60 12.17
N LEU A 41 7.63 -6.00 13.30
CA LEU A 41 7.13 -6.42 14.61
C LEU A 41 5.61 -6.24 14.71
N TYR A 42 5.08 -5.13 14.22
CA TYR A 42 3.64 -4.88 14.25
C TYR A 42 2.85 -5.87 13.40
N ILE A 43 3.31 -6.17 12.18
CA ILE A 43 2.72 -7.18 11.29
C ILE A 43 2.74 -8.55 11.99
N PHE A 44 3.86 -8.90 12.64
CA PHE A 44 3.99 -10.16 13.37
C PHE A 44 3.02 -10.24 14.57
N LEU A 45 2.98 -9.21 15.43
CA LEU A 45 2.10 -9.15 16.60
C LEU A 45 0.61 -9.18 16.25
N LYS A 46 0.25 -8.69 15.06
CA LYS A 46 -1.13 -8.78 14.53
C LYS A 46 -1.43 -10.09 13.80
N GLY A 47 -0.50 -11.06 13.80
CA GLY A 47 -0.68 -12.34 13.10
C GLY A 47 -0.78 -12.22 11.58
N GLN A 48 -0.34 -11.08 11.01
CA GLN A 48 -0.55 -10.79 9.59
C GLN A 48 0.61 -11.25 8.69
N ARG A 49 1.70 -11.76 9.27
CA ARG A 49 2.91 -12.09 8.51
C ARG A 49 2.71 -13.21 7.48
N SER A 50 1.94 -14.23 7.83
CA SER A 50 1.64 -15.36 6.93
C SER A 50 0.66 -15.02 5.82
N LEU A 51 -0.03 -13.89 5.93
CA LEU A 51 -1.03 -13.41 4.97
C LEU A 51 -0.44 -12.42 3.95
N GLU A 52 0.83 -12.02 4.12
CA GLU A 52 1.50 -11.16 3.14
C GLU A 52 1.73 -11.94 1.84
N THR A 53 1.19 -11.42 0.73
CA THR A 53 1.38 -11.98 -0.61
C THR A 53 2.17 -11.02 -1.50
N LEU A 54 2.81 -11.58 -2.55
CA LEU A 54 3.58 -10.82 -3.53
C LEU A 54 2.98 -10.90 -4.94
N LYS A 55 1.77 -11.47 -5.06
CA LYS A 55 1.07 -11.62 -6.34
C LYS A 55 -0.41 -11.36 -6.18
N ILE A 56 -1.00 -10.82 -7.22
CA ILE A 56 -2.44 -10.79 -7.43
C ILE A 56 -2.77 -11.97 -8.34
N LEU A 57 -3.53 -12.90 -7.82
CA LEU A 57 -3.92 -14.10 -8.56
C LEU A 57 -5.26 -13.87 -9.27
N ASP A 58 -5.53 -14.67 -10.30
CA ASP A 58 -6.80 -14.61 -11.05
C ASP A 58 -8.02 -14.82 -10.14
N GLU A 59 -7.88 -15.67 -9.12
CA GLU A 59 -8.90 -15.94 -8.11
C GLU A 59 -9.24 -14.76 -7.19
N HIS A 60 -8.41 -13.72 -7.15
CA HIS A 60 -8.71 -12.50 -6.40
C HIS A 60 -9.66 -11.62 -7.21
N HIS A 61 -10.96 -11.79 -6.99
CA HIS A 61 -12.01 -11.07 -7.72
C HIS A 61 -12.53 -9.84 -6.98
N LYS A 62 -12.48 -9.85 -5.65
CA LYS A 62 -13.01 -8.80 -4.77
C LYS A 62 -11.87 -8.20 -3.95
N ILE A 63 -11.45 -7.01 -4.32
CA ILE A 63 -10.28 -6.36 -3.74
C ILE A 63 -10.71 -5.15 -2.92
N LEU A 64 -10.21 -5.04 -1.69
CA LEU A 64 -10.31 -3.81 -0.91
C LEU A 64 -8.98 -3.06 -0.97
N TRP A 65 -8.98 -1.86 -1.56
CA TRP A 65 -7.83 -0.97 -1.52
C TRP A 65 -7.93 -0.01 -0.33
N ILE A 66 -6.96 -0.05 0.56
CA ILE A 66 -6.90 0.75 1.80
C ILE A 66 -5.88 1.87 1.62
N ASN A 67 -6.36 3.11 1.44
CA ASN A 67 -5.55 4.31 1.19
C ASN A 67 -5.67 5.32 2.32
N PHE A 68 -4.88 5.14 3.37
CA PHE A 68 -4.85 6.02 4.55
C PHE A 68 -3.46 6.63 4.83
N SER A 69 -2.45 6.26 4.05
CA SER A 69 -1.08 6.72 4.25
C SER A 69 -0.74 7.98 3.48
N ALA A 70 -1.61 8.41 2.57
CA ALA A 70 -1.42 9.59 1.75
C ALA A 70 -1.54 10.88 2.61
N PRO A 71 -0.48 11.70 2.73
CA PRO A 71 -0.52 12.90 3.56
C PRO A 71 -1.39 14.02 2.96
N SER A 72 -1.55 14.04 1.65
CA SER A 72 -2.34 15.02 0.91
C SER A 72 -3.26 14.39 -0.12
N ILE A 73 -4.17 15.18 -0.69
CA ILE A 73 -5.05 14.78 -1.81
C ILE A 73 -4.21 14.37 -3.03
N GLY A 74 -3.20 15.18 -3.37
CA GLY A 74 -2.31 14.87 -4.50
C GLY A 74 -1.56 13.55 -4.30
N ASP A 75 -1.10 13.26 -3.09
CA ASP A 75 -0.47 11.97 -2.78
C ASP A 75 -1.43 10.81 -2.99
N SER A 76 -2.69 10.94 -2.56
CA SER A 76 -3.71 9.91 -2.77
C SER A 76 -3.95 9.65 -4.26
N LEU A 77 -4.09 10.70 -5.07
CA LEU A 77 -4.26 10.56 -6.52
C LEU A 77 -3.08 9.85 -7.18
N MET A 78 -1.86 10.17 -6.78
CA MET A 78 -0.66 9.52 -7.30
C MET A 78 -0.56 8.05 -6.86
N ASP A 79 -0.87 7.74 -5.61
CA ASP A 79 -0.79 6.38 -5.07
C ASP A 79 -1.82 5.43 -5.71
N LEU A 80 -3.01 5.96 -6.01
CA LEU A 80 -4.09 5.21 -6.63
C LEU A 80 -4.09 5.26 -8.17
N SER A 81 -3.08 5.90 -8.79
CA SER A 81 -3.02 6.06 -10.25
C SER A 81 -3.02 4.73 -11.01
N SER A 82 -2.39 3.70 -10.46
CA SER A 82 -2.30 2.38 -11.10
C SER A 82 -3.57 1.53 -11.00
N ARG A 83 -4.63 2.00 -10.33
CA ARG A 83 -5.90 1.25 -10.19
C ARG A 83 -6.50 0.77 -11.50
N VAL A 84 -6.22 1.51 -12.58
CA VAL A 84 -6.65 1.18 -13.95
C VAL A 84 -6.17 -0.19 -14.44
N LEU A 85 -5.05 -0.70 -13.89
CA LEU A 85 -4.52 -2.03 -14.21
C LEU A 85 -5.37 -3.18 -13.63
N LEU A 86 -6.34 -2.86 -12.77
CA LEU A 86 -7.25 -3.83 -12.15
C LEU A 86 -8.71 -3.60 -12.60
N SER A 87 -8.91 -2.97 -13.75
CA SER A 87 -10.25 -2.62 -14.25
C SER A 87 -11.16 -3.83 -14.54
N ASP A 88 -10.58 -5.03 -14.66
CA ASP A 88 -11.27 -6.31 -14.81
C ASP A 88 -11.74 -6.92 -13.47
N LYS A 89 -11.33 -6.35 -12.34
CA LYS A 89 -11.65 -6.83 -11.00
C LYS A 89 -12.61 -5.89 -10.27
N LYS A 90 -13.36 -6.45 -9.32
CA LYS A 90 -14.19 -5.63 -8.45
C LYS A 90 -13.34 -5.04 -7.33
N ILE A 91 -13.13 -3.72 -7.37
CA ILE A 91 -12.34 -3.00 -6.38
C ILE A 91 -13.22 -2.06 -5.59
N ASP A 92 -13.15 -2.13 -4.29
CA ASP A 92 -13.70 -1.12 -3.38
C ASP A 92 -12.55 -0.34 -2.73
N LEU A 93 -12.77 0.94 -2.47
CA LEU A 93 -11.79 1.83 -1.85
C LEU A 93 -12.22 2.20 -0.44
N LEU A 94 -11.33 2.01 0.52
CA LEU A 94 -11.44 2.57 1.86
C LEU A 94 -10.38 3.65 2.05
N THR A 95 -10.81 4.91 2.20
CA THR A 95 -9.91 6.07 2.26
C THR A 95 -10.35 7.10 3.30
N ASP A 96 -9.53 8.12 3.55
CA ASP A 96 -9.89 9.23 4.43
C ASP A 96 -11.12 9.99 3.89
N LYS A 97 -11.94 10.51 4.82
CA LYS A 97 -13.13 11.32 4.49
C LYS A 97 -12.82 12.48 3.52
N LYS A 98 -11.65 13.11 3.66
CA LYS A 98 -11.19 14.21 2.79
C LYS A 98 -10.98 13.78 1.34
N ASN A 99 -10.64 12.49 1.09
CA ASN A 99 -10.34 11.97 -0.23
C ASN A 99 -11.54 11.26 -0.89
N LYS A 100 -12.56 10.89 -0.09
CA LYS A 100 -13.72 10.11 -0.60
C LYS A 100 -14.39 10.76 -1.80
N HIS A 101 -14.56 12.08 -1.80
CA HIS A 101 -15.24 12.80 -2.86
C HIS A 101 -14.52 12.76 -4.22
N LEU A 102 -13.18 12.53 -4.22
CA LEU A 102 -12.39 12.43 -5.44
C LEU A 102 -12.68 11.17 -6.25
N TYR A 103 -13.14 10.12 -5.56
CA TYR A 103 -13.32 8.80 -6.13
C TYR A 103 -14.77 8.35 -6.19
N LYS A 104 -15.70 9.21 -5.77
CA LYS A 104 -17.15 8.88 -5.72
C LYS A 104 -17.71 8.48 -7.09
N ASP A 105 -17.23 9.17 -8.14
CA ASP A 105 -17.67 8.98 -9.51
C ASP A 105 -16.59 8.30 -10.37
N ASP A 106 -15.63 7.63 -9.74
CA ASP A 106 -14.56 6.89 -10.42
C ASP A 106 -15.09 5.52 -10.86
N ASN A 107 -15.10 5.27 -12.16
CA ASN A 107 -15.67 4.07 -12.77
C ASN A 107 -14.92 2.77 -12.41
N ILE A 108 -13.76 2.85 -11.78
CA ILE A 108 -12.95 1.69 -11.41
C ILE A 108 -13.32 1.18 -10.02
N PHE A 109 -13.66 2.09 -9.09
CA PHE A 109 -14.11 1.68 -7.76
C PHE A 109 -15.60 1.40 -7.76
N SER A 110 -15.97 0.17 -7.38
CA SER A 110 -17.38 -0.22 -7.24
C SER A 110 -18.04 0.49 -6.05
N SER A 111 -17.29 0.70 -4.97
CA SER A 111 -17.74 1.44 -3.79
C SER A 111 -16.58 2.21 -3.15
N VAL A 112 -16.90 3.35 -2.54
CA VAL A 112 -15.89 4.19 -1.84
C VAL A 112 -16.36 4.45 -0.41
N TYR A 113 -15.61 3.92 0.55
CA TYR A 113 -15.88 4.04 1.98
C TYR A 113 -14.94 5.05 2.63
N SER A 114 -15.41 5.69 3.69
CA SER A 114 -14.58 6.55 4.54
C SER A 114 -14.63 6.20 6.03
N LYS A 115 -15.47 5.23 6.37
CA LYS A 115 -15.55 4.64 7.71
C LYS A 115 -15.27 3.15 7.62
N ILE A 116 -14.61 2.61 8.61
CA ILE A 116 -14.29 1.19 8.73
C ILE A 116 -15.59 0.37 8.87
N ASP A 117 -16.52 0.87 9.66
CA ASP A 117 -17.79 0.20 9.97
C ASP A 117 -18.74 0.07 8.75
N ASP A 118 -18.48 0.85 7.69
CA ASP A 118 -19.25 0.75 6.44
C ASP A 118 -18.76 -0.40 5.54
N VAL A 119 -17.60 -1.00 5.87
CA VAL A 119 -16.98 -2.08 5.09
C VAL A 119 -17.51 -3.43 5.56
N VAL A 120 -17.96 -4.26 4.64
CA VAL A 120 -18.45 -5.61 4.96
C VAL A 120 -17.27 -6.50 5.31
N GLU A 121 -17.24 -6.99 6.56
CA GLU A 121 -16.18 -7.88 7.03
C GLU A 121 -16.13 -9.18 6.21
N ASN A 122 -14.88 -9.65 5.95
CA ASN A 122 -14.60 -10.92 5.27
C ASN A 122 -15.25 -11.08 3.88
N TYR A 123 -15.64 -9.97 3.23
CA TYR A 123 -16.20 -9.98 1.90
C TYR A 123 -15.15 -10.05 0.79
N TYR A 124 -13.92 -9.63 1.08
CA TYR A 124 -12.85 -9.43 0.09
C TYR A 124 -11.85 -10.58 0.11
N ASP A 125 -11.34 -10.91 -1.08
CA ASP A 125 -10.35 -11.97 -1.31
C ASP A 125 -8.91 -11.46 -1.08
N LEU A 126 -8.69 -10.14 -1.27
CA LEU A 126 -7.39 -9.51 -1.16
C LEU A 126 -7.51 -8.08 -0.62
N ALA A 127 -6.58 -7.68 0.23
CA ALA A 127 -6.38 -6.27 0.59
C ALA A 127 -5.14 -5.70 -0.10
N ILE A 128 -5.26 -4.53 -0.73
CA ILE A 128 -4.13 -3.71 -1.16
C ILE A 128 -3.97 -2.57 -0.16
N VAL A 129 -2.79 -2.42 0.44
CA VAL A 129 -2.48 -1.31 1.34
C VAL A 129 -1.40 -0.43 0.73
N ASP A 130 -1.43 0.88 0.99
CA ASP A 130 -0.41 1.78 0.45
C ASP A 130 0.98 1.41 0.97
N SER A 131 1.12 1.32 2.28
CA SER A 131 2.36 0.95 2.95
C SER A 131 2.09 0.12 4.19
N TYR A 132 3.11 -0.57 4.68
CA TYR A 132 3.02 -1.34 5.94
C TYR A 132 3.13 -0.42 7.17
N SER A 133 2.40 0.69 7.13
CA SER A 133 2.24 1.53 8.31
C SER A 133 1.40 0.80 9.38
N THR A 134 1.64 1.14 10.65
CA THR A 134 0.83 0.57 11.73
C THR A 134 -0.66 0.89 11.55
N ARG A 135 -1.00 2.06 11.00
CA ARG A 135 -2.38 2.46 10.70
C ARG A 135 -3.01 1.56 9.62
N SER A 136 -2.34 1.41 8.47
CA SER A 136 -2.87 0.61 7.36
C SER A 136 -3.01 -0.87 7.74
N ILE A 137 -2.03 -1.44 8.42
CA ILE A 137 -2.08 -2.82 8.90
C ILE A 137 -3.18 -3.02 9.97
N ASN A 138 -3.37 -2.04 10.87
CA ASN A 138 -4.44 -2.12 11.86
C ASN A 138 -5.83 -2.09 11.20
N ILE A 139 -6.05 -1.20 10.23
CA ILE A 139 -7.31 -1.12 9.48
C ILE A 139 -7.55 -2.45 8.74
N LYS A 140 -6.54 -2.94 8.01
CA LYS A 140 -6.63 -4.25 7.32
C LYS A 140 -7.00 -5.37 8.28
N HIS A 141 -6.36 -5.44 9.43
CA HIS A 141 -6.64 -6.44 10.45
C HIS A 141 -8.07 -6.34 11.01
N GLN A 142 -8.62 -5.12 11.16
CA GLN A 142 -9.98 -4.91 11.63
C GLN A 142 -11.05 -5.36 10.61
N VAL A 143 -10.86 -5.03 9.33
CA VAL A 143 -11.87 -5.32 8.30
C VAL A 143 -11.69 -6.69 7.64
N MET A 144 -10.46 -7.23 7.61
CA MET A 144 -10.12 -8.45 6.90
C MET A 144 -9.02 -9.23 7.64
N PRO A 145 -9.27 -9.72 8.87
CA PRO A 145 -8.22 -10.32 9.71
C PRO A 145 -7.51 -11.51 9.04
N LEU A 146 -8.22 -12.30 8.25
CA LEU A 146 -7.73 -13.56 7.67
C LEU A 146 -7.40 -13.47 6.18
N ALA A 147 -7.78 -12.41 5.48
CA ALA A 147 -7.52 -12.30 4.05
C ALA A 147 -6.04 -11.98 3.75
N PRO A 148 -5.50 -12.47 2.62
CA PRO A 148 -4.18 -12.07 2.14
C PRO A 148 -4.12 -10.56 1.88
N PHE A 149 -2.91 -10.01 1.92
CA PHE A 149 -2.69 -8.60 1.62
C PHE A 149 -1.32 -8.35 0.98
N LEU A 150 -1.24 -7.26 0.25
CA LEU A 150 0.00 -6.76 -0.32
C LEU A 150 0.12 -5.24 -0.13
N GLY A 151 1.34 -4.74 -0.23
CA GLY A 151 1.61 -3.32 -0.11
C GLY A 151 2.17 -2.74 -1.40
N ILE A 152 1.63 -1.59 -1.83
CA ILE A 152 2.21 -0.85 -2.96
C ILE A 152 3.63 -0.41 -2.61
N TYR A 153 3.80 0.36 -1.56
CA TYR A 153 5.12 0.70 -1.03
C TYR A 153 5.68 -0.36 -0.07
N GLY A 154 4.82 -1.17 0.55
CA GLY A 154 5.22 -2.19 1.49
C GLY A 154 6.09 -1.63 2.62
N HIS A 155 7.28 -2.18 2.77
CA HIS A 155 8.29 -1.70 3.72
C HIS A 155 9.11 -0.51 3.21
N TYR A 156 8.95 -0.10 1.93
CA TYR A 156 9.76 0.96 1.34
C TYR A 156 9.74 2.23 2.19
N ASN A 157 10.90 2.72 2.48
CA ASN A 157 11.14 3.90 3.30
C ASN A 157 12.39 4.66 2.80
N GLY A 158 12.61 4.56 1.49
CA GLY A 158 13.73 5.16 0.78
C GLY A 158 13.49 6.61 0.39
N PRO A 159 14.26 7.11 -0.58
CA PRO A 159 14.10 8.43 -1.15
C PRO A 159 12.72 8.59 -1.80
N GLU A 160 12.34 9.83 -1.99
CA GLU A 160 11.14 10.14 -2.74
C GLU A 160 11.30 9.69 -4.21
N VAL A 161 10.29 9.02 -4.71
CA VAL A 161 10.24 8.54 -6.09
C VAL A 161 9.04 9.17 -6.80
N ASN A 162 9.03 9.15 -8.13
CA ASN A 162 7.83 9.49 -8.87
C ASN A 162 6.73 8.47 -8.51
N ARG A 163 5.76 8.90 -7.70
CA ARG A 163 4.75 8.02 -7.10
C ARG A 163 3.83 7.38 -8.14
N VAL A 164 3.52 8.09 -9.22
CA VAL A 164 2.69 7.56 -10.31
C VAL A 164 3.42 6.41 -10.98
N LEU A 165 4.63 6.64 -11.47
CA LEU A 165 5.42 5.60 -12.12
C LEU A 165 5.70 4.43 -11.18
N TYR A 166 6.01 4.71 -9.91
CA TYR A 166 6.21 3.67 -8.91
C TYR A 166 4.97 2.80 -8.74
N SER A 167 3.80 3.41 -8.57
CA SER A 167 2.53 2.72 -8.41
C SER A 167 2.23 1.79 -9.59
N PHE A 168 2.39 2.28 -10.82
CA PHE A 168 2.21 1.47 -12.03
C PHE A 168 3.19 0.32 -12.12
N HIS A 169 4.49 0.58 -11.97
CA HIS A 169 5.50 -0.47 -12.04
C HIS A 169 5.32 -1.51 -10.94
N ARG A 170 4.99 -1.06 -9.72
CA ARG A 170 4.75 -1.96 -8.61
C ARG A 170 3.55 -2.86 -8.86
N LEU A 171 2.41 -2.29 -9.23
CA LEU A 171 1.20 -3.07 -9.44
C LEU A 171 1.37 -4.05 -10.61
N ASN A 172 1.97 -3.60 -11.72
CA ASN A 172 2.29 -4.49 -12.85
C ASN A 172 3.24 -5.65 -12.47
N SER A 173 4.10 -5.45 -11.49
CA SER A 173 4.99 -6.50 -10.99
C SER A 173 4.30 -7.51 -10.07
N LEU A 174 3.07 -7.24 -9.65
CA LEU A 174 2.26 -8.06 -8.76
C LEU A 174 1.18 -8.86 -9.52
N LEU A 175 0.86 -8.43 -10.74
CA LEU A 175 0.03 -9.13 -11.70
C LEU A 175 0.84 -10.23 -12.41
#